data_c29ed188d369c655283742e11364223c
#
_entry.id   c29ed188d369c655283742e11364223c
#
_cell.length_a   1.000
_cell.length_b   1.000
_cell.length_c   1.000
_cell.angle_alpha   90.00
_cell.angle_beta   90.00
_cell.angle_gamma   90.00
#
_symmetry.space_group_name_H-M   'P 1'
#
loop_
_entity.id
_entity.type
_entity.pdbx_description
1 polymer ?
#
loop_
_entity_poly.entity_id
_entity_poly.type
_entity_poly.pdbx_seq_one_letter_code
_entity_poly.pdbx_strand_id
1 'polypeptide(L)'
;FSDVTDWHNNLVFEKEIISYRKLGYRGNLLFAFNGEDNCGIFFLKEAPCSSVQLAYQGKDFLTDFGKFTVTGLGITEKDVTPDRWTKTYGCVLGIYGEDELSRLQALRSYQKNIRTYRADRDEMIMMNTWGDRSQDSKVNESFCLKELERAARLGITHFQIDDGWQIGKSPNSAVARGSFKNIWNNKDYWKPDPQKYPR
;
A
#
# COMPACT_ATOMS: atom_id res chain seq x y z
N PHE A 1 10.59 10.60 -10.33
CA PHE A 1 9.46 9.84 -10.85
C PHE A 1 8.25 10.79 -10.87
N SER A 2 7.73 11.11 -12.03
CA SER A 2 6.55 11.96 -12.15
C SER A 2 5.40 11.08 -12.61
N ASP A 3 4.41 10.91 -11.74
CA ASP A 3 3.13 10.30 -12.11
C ASP A 3 2.20 11.42 -12.59
N VAL A 4 1.76 11.34 -13.84
CA VAL A 4 0.82 12.32 -14.41
C VAL A 4 -0.55 12.33 -13.72
N THR A 5 -0.84 11.31 -12.93
CA THR A 5 -2.07 11.22 -12.12
C THR A 5 -1.90 11.71 -10.70
N ASP A 6 -0.68 12.01 -10.25
CA ASP A 6 -0.41 12.56 -8.93
C ASP A 6 -0.56 14.09 -8.93
N TRP A 7 -1.77 14.54 -8.92
CA TRP A 7 -2.13 15.97 -8.88
C TRP A 7 -1.60 16.74 -7.66
N HIS A 8 -1.17 16.03 -6.63
CA HIS A 8 -0.76 16.61 -5.37
C HIS A 8 0.70 16.32 -4.99
N ASN A 9 1.46 15.66 -5.85
CA ASN A 9 2.83 15.23 -5.57
C ASN A 9 2.97 14.45 -4.25
N ASN A 10 2.05 13.53 -3.99
CA ASN A 10 1.99 12.79 -2.73
C ASN A 10 2.75 11.47 -2.74
N LEU A 11 3.32 11.06 -3.86
CA LEU A 11 4.02 9.79 -3.99
C LEU A 11 5.26 9.70 -3.11
N VAL A 12 5.96 10.80 -2.94
CA VAL A 12 7.08 10.92 -2.01
C VAL A 12 6.95 12.22 -1.24
N PHE A 13 6.90 12.12 0.06
CA PHE A 13 6.93 13.27 0.95
C PHE A 13 8.10 13.12 1.92
N GLU A 14 9.06 14.02 1.80
CA GLU A 14 10.19 14.13 2.71
C GLU A 14 10.12 15.45 3.47
N LYS A 15 10.36 15.38 4.77
CA LYS A 15 10.44 16.54 5.62
C LYS A 15 11.51 16.33 6.68
N GLU A 16 12.50 17.17 6.68
CA GLU A 16 13.44 17.26 7.79
C GLU A 16 12.83 18.04 8.94
N ILE A 17 12.96 17.51 10.14
CA ILE A 17 12.40 18.09 11.33
C ILE A 17 13.38 17.92 12.47
N ILE A 18 13.70 19.02 13.13
CA ILE A 18 14.48 18.98 14.36
C ILE A 18 13.59 18.53 15.51
N SER A 19 13.94 17.41 16.14
CA SER A 19 13.17 16.81 17.21
C SER A 19 13.46 17.48 18.56
N TYR A 20 13.01 18.71 18.75
CA TYR A 20 13.16 19.44 20.01
C TYR A 20 11.85 19.60 20.79
N ARG A 21 10.75 19.05 20.31
CA ARG A 21 9.45 19.11 20.95
C ARG A 21 8.60 17.88 20.61
N LYS A 22 7.54 17.69 21.35
CA LYS A 22 6.60 16.61 21.12
C LYS A 22 5.84 16.82 19.82
N LEU A 23 6.03 15.91 18.87
CA LEU A 23 5.39 15.89 17.55
C LEU A 23 4.89 14.49 17.24
N GLY A 24 3.87 14.42 16.40
CA GLY A 24 3.31 13.14 15.95
C GLY A 24 3.16 13.09 14.43
N TYR A 25 3.58 11.98 13.85
CA TYR A 25 3.58 11.75 12.39
C TYR A 25 2.76 10.54 12.04
N ARG A 26 2.21 10.54 10.82
CA ARG A 26 1.59 9.39 10.18
C ARG A 26 2.53 8.82 9.12
N GLY A 27 2.54 7.51 8.99
CA GLY A 27 3.35 6.79 8.03
C GLY A 27 3.86 5.47 8.57
N ASN A 28 4.53 4.70 7.74
CA ASN A 28 5.03 3.38 8.09
C ASN A 28 6.54 3.34 8.24
N LEU A 29 7.24 4.36 7.77
CA LEU A 29 8.70 4.44 7.78
C LEU A 29 9.13 5.81 8.32
N LEU A 30 10.06 5.78 9.26
CA LEU A 30 10.71 6.97 9.81
C LEU A 30 12.22 6.75 9.83
N PHE A 31 12.96 7.69 9.29
CA PHE A 31 14.40 7.78 9.42
C PHE A 31 14.74 8.87 10.43
N ALA A 32 15.67 8.59 11.31
CA ALA A 32 16.26 9.58 12.22
C ALA A 32 17.78 9.53 12.08
N PHE A 33 18.41 10.68 11.96
CA PHE A 33 19.84 10.79 11.73
C PHE A 33 20.47 11.90 12.58
N ASN A 34 21.76 11.77 12.81
CA ASN A 34 22.57 12.83 13.38
C ASN A 34 22.99 13.78 12.25
N GLY A 35 22.76 15.06 12.43
CA GLY A 35 23.06 16.09 11.42
C GLY A 35 24.56 16.34 11.17
N GLU A 36 25.46 15.80 12.02
CA GLU A 36 26.90 15.97 11.84
C GLU A 36 27.51 14.94 10.89
N ASP A 37 27.13 13.67 11.05
CA ASP A 37 27.70 12.53 10.32
C ASP A 37 26.69 11.76 9.47
N ASN A 38 25.42 12.16 9.49
CA ASN A 38 24.29 11.53 8.81
C ASN A 38 24.06 10.05 9.17
N CYS A 39 24.79 9.49 10.13
CA CYS A 39 24.51 8.18 10.68
C CYS A 39 23.16 8.17 11.38
N GLY A 40 22.42 7.09 11.29
CA GLY A 40 21.11 7.09 11.88
C GLY A 40 20.46 5.72 12.05
N ILE A 41 19.20 5.80 12.40
CA ILE A 41 18.33 4.66 12.62
C ILE A 41 17.05 4.81 11.79
N PHE A 42 16.46 3.70 11.39
CA PHE A 42 15.11 3.71 10.84
C PHE A 42 14.18 2.84 11.67
N PHE A 43 12.92 3.24 11.69
CA PHE A 43 11.81 2.46 12.21
C PHE A 43 10.88 2.12 11.06
N LEU A 44 10.68 0.84 10.79
CA LEU A 44 9.69 0.36 9.85
C LEU A 44 8.55 -0.29 10.63
N LYS A 45 7.39 0.31 10.57
CA LYS A 45 6.16 -0.21 11.16
C LYS A 45 5.48 -1.15 10.16
N GLU A 46 5.46 -2.44 10.47
CA GLU A 46 4.82 -3.47 9.65
C GLU A 46 3.32 -3.60 9.96
N ALA A 47 2.64 -2.47 9.94
CA ALA A 47 1.22 -2.37 10.22
C ALA A 47 0.57 -1.39 9.24
N PRO A 48 -0.75 -1.45 9.04
CA PRO A 48 -1.46 -0.38 8.34
C PRO A 48 -1.19 0.98 9.00
N CYS A 49 -1.09 2.03 8.18
CA CYS A 49 -0.98 3.39 8.69
C CYS A 49 -2.20 3.75 9.54
N SER A 50 -2.03 4.56 10.56
CA SER A 50 -3.10 4.96 11.50
C SER A 50 -4.33 5.58 10.81
N SER A 51 -4.16 6.15 9.63
CA SER A 51 -5.27 6.71 8.84
C SER A 51 -6.26 5.67 8.32
N VAL A 52 -5.84 4.39 8.22
CA VAL A 52 -6.67 3.29 7.71
C VAL A 52 -6.96 2.21 8.77
N GLN A 53 -6.44 2.34 9.98
CA GLN A 53 -6.76 1.44 11.07
C GLN A 53 -8.07 1.84 11.74
N LEU A 54 -9.06 0.95 11.72
CA LEU A 54 -10.36 1.20 12.37
C LEU A 54 -10.25 1.29 13.90
N ALA A 55 -9.38 0.48 14.49
CA ALA A 55 -9.18 0.42 15.94
C ALA A 55 -8.24 1.52 16.48
N TYR A 56 -7.49 2.19 15.62
CA TYR A 56 -6.51 3.18 16.05
C TYR A 56 -6.38 4.30 15.02
N GLN A 57 -6.89 5.47 15.34
CA GLN A 57 -6.85 6.65 14.48
C GLN A 57 -5.83 7.71 14.94
N GLY A 58 -4.83 7.30 15.71
CA GLY A 58 -3.81 8.19 16.27
C GLY A 58 -2.71 8.62 15.29
N LYS A 59 -1.51 8.62 15.80
CA LYS A 59 -0.27 8.84 15.03
C LYS A 59 0.52 7.55 15.00
N ASP A 60 1.37 7.38 14.00
CA ASP A 60 2.19 6.17 13.86
C ASP A 60 3.52 6.31 14.60
N PHE A 61 4.09 7.52 14.58
CA PHE A 61 5.33 7.85 15.26
C PHE A 61 5.14 9.09 16.13
N LEU A 62 5.70 9.05 17.34
CA LEU A 62 5.78 10.21 18.24
C LEU A 62 7.25 10.51 18.52
N THR A 63 7.61 11.78 18.47
CA THR A 63 8.95 12.25 18.85
C THR A 63 8.82 13.21 20.04
N ASP A 64 9.78 13.14 20.97
CA ASP A 64 9.83 14.00 22.14
C ASP A 64 11.27 14.08 22.63
N PHE A 65 11.99 15.17 22.34
CA PHE A 65 13.37 15.41 22.73
C PHE A 65 14.31 14.20 22.49
N GLY A 66 14.32 13.68 21.26
CA GLY A 66 15.14 12.52 20.89
C GLY A 66 14.57 11.16 21.28
N LYS A 67 13.44 11.12 21.98
CA LYS A 67 12.70 9.90 22.23
C LYS A 67 11.77 9.61 21.03
N PHE A 68 11.84 8.40 20.52
CA PHE A 68 10.96 7.91 19.47
C PHE A 68 10.01 6.85 20.03
N THR A 69 8.75 6.95 19.68
CA THR A 69 7.73 5.96 20.06
C THR A 69 6.97 5.54 18.81
N VAL A 70 6.88 4.24 18.57
CA VAL A 70 6.03 3.66 17.53
C VAL A 70 4.71 3.28 18.16
N THR A 71 3.61 3.66 17.53
CA THR A 71 2.24 3.44 18.04
C THR A 71 1.35 2.80 16.97
N GLY A 72 0.15 2.39 17.34
CA GLY A 72 -0.80 1.81 16.40
C GLY A 72 -0.36 0.46 15.86
N LEU A 73 0.14 -0.42 16.71
CA LEU A 73 0.58 -1.77 16.34
C LEU A 73 -0.55 -2.82 16.39
N GLY A 74 -1.79 -2.39 16.22
CA GLY A 74 -2.96 -3.27 16.02
C GLY A 74 -3.58 -3.83 17.29
N ILE A 75 -3.18 -3.35 18.46
CA ILE A 75 -3.77 -3.73 19.75
C ILE A 75 -4.21 -2.50 20.53
N THR A 76 -5.19 -2.68 21.40
CA THR A 76 -5.66 -1.71 22.38
C THR A 76 -5.48 -2.27 23.79
N GLU A 77 -5.72 -1.46 24.81
CA GLU A 77 -5.70 -1.90 26.20
C GLU A 77 -6.64 -3.08 26.47
N LYS A 78 -7.75 -3.17 25.74
CA LYS A 78 -8.74 -4.26 25.86
C LYS A 78 -8.25 -5.60 25.35
N ASP A 79 -7.23 -5.60 24.53
CA ASP A 79 -6.65 -6.81 23.94
C ASP A 79 -5.56 -7.43 24.83
N VAL A 80 -5.13 -6.69 25.86
CA VAL A 80 -4.08 -7.11 26.80
C VAL A 80 -4.70 -7.70 28.07
N THR A 81 -4.41 -8.96 28.32
CA THR A 81 -4.86 -9.67 29.53
C THR A 81 -3.67 -10.36 30.21
N PRO A 82 -3.66 -10.55 31.54
CA PRO A 82 -2.53 -11.11 32.24
C PRO A 82 -2.29 -12.60 31.99
N ASP A 83 -3.26 -13.30 31.43
CA ASP A 83 -3.31 -14.75 31.30
C ASP A 83 -2.92 -15.26 29.90
N ARG A 84 -2.67 -14.35 28.94
CA ARG A 84 -2.30 -14.72 27.58
C ARG A 84 -1.37 -13.72 26.89
N TRP A 85 -0.57 -14.22 25.96
CA TRP A 85 0.21 -13.37 25.08
C TRP A 85 -0.66 -12.79 23.97
N THR A 86 -0.51 -11.50 23.73
CA THR A 86 -1.15 -10.83 22.59
C THR A 86 -0.08 -10.44 21.57
N LYS A 87 -0.26 -10.89 20.33
CA LYS A 87 0.66 -10.59 19.23
C LYS A 87 0.27 -9.25 18.59
N THR A 88 1.22 -8.36 18.50
CA THR A 88 1.10 -7.08 17.78
C THR A 88 1.56 -7.22 16.32
N TYR A 89 1.32 -6.19 15.49
CA TYR A 89 2.09 -6.02 14.27
C TYR A 89 3.58 -5.82 14.60
N GLY A 90 4.42 -6.15 13.63
CA GLY A 90 5.87 -5.99 13.76
C GLY A 90 6.31 -4.53 13.71
N CYS A 91 7.44 -4.27 14.34
CA CYS A 91 8.20 -3.04 14.17
C CYS A 91 9.67 -3.40 14.03
N VAL A 92 10.30 -2.90 12.97
CA VAL A 92 11.73 -3.12 12.69
C VAL A 92 12.50 -1.87 13.04
N LEU A 93 13.59 -2.06 13.76
CA LEU A 93 14.60 -1.05 14.01
C LEU A 93 15.86 -1.43 13.24
N GLY A 94 16.35 -0.54 12.40
CA GLY A 94 17.59 -0.72 11.67
C GLY A 94 18.53 0.48 11.85
N ILE A 95 19.81 0.23 11.64
CA ILE A 95 20.86 1.28 11.66
C ILE A 95 21.44 1.44 10.27
N TYR A 96 21.93 2.63 9.96
CA TYR A 96 22.59 2.94 8.69
C TYR A 96 23.74 3.90 8.89
N GLY A 97 24.64 3.94 7.90
CA GLY A 97 25.84 4.79 7.91
C GLY A 97 25.60 6.20 7.38
N GLU A 98 26.63 6.80 6.84
CA GLU A 98 26.83 8.25 6.72
C GLU A 98 26.13 8.92 5.54
N ASP A 99 25.44 8.19 4.67
CA ASP A 99 24.83 8.79 3.49
C ASP A 99 23.39 8.30 3.23
N GLU A 100 22.72 8.98 2.32
CA GLU A 100 21.36 8.65 1.93
C GLU A 100 21.28 7.26 1.28
N LEU A 101 22.32 6.87 0.51
CA LEU A 101 22.35 5.55 -0.11
C LEU A 101 22.43 4.43 0.92
N SER A 102 23.26 4.59 1.96
CA SER A 102 23.38 3.63 3.07
C SER A 102 22.05 3.46 3.81
N ARG A 103 21.29 4.55 3.98
CA ARG A 103 19.94 4.55 4.53
C ARG A 103 19.00 3.64 3.74
N LEU A 104 18.96 3.82 2.44
CA LEU A 104 18.12 3.02 1.56
C LEU A 104 18.61 1.57 1.45
N GLN A 105 19.92 1.35 1.44
CA GLN A 105 20.51 0.00 1.42
C GLN A 105 20.19 -0.80 2.69
N ALA A 106 20.22 -0.17 3.87
CA ALA A 106 19.87 -0.82 5.12
C ALA A 106 18.41 -1.31 5.11
N LEU A 107 17.47 -0.44 4.69
CA LEU A 107 16.08 -0.82 4.52
C LEU A 107 15.91 -1.94 3.48
N ARG A 108 16.60 -1.82 2.36
CA ARG A 108 16.56 -2.81 1.27
C ARG A 108 17.11 -4.17 1.71
N SER A 109 18.15 -4.18 2.53
CA SER A 109 18.73 -5.42 3.09
C SER A 109 17.70 -6.15 3.95
N TYR A 110 16.97 -5.44 4.80
CA TYR A 110 15.87 -6.01 5.54
C TYR A 110 14.81 -6.61 4.61
N GLN A 111 14.35 -5.82 3.63
CA GLN A 111 13.30 -6.26 2.68
C GLN A 111 13.71 -7.52 1.90
N LYS A 112 14.98 -7.64 1.52
CA LYS A 112 15.51 -8.85 0.84
C LYS A 112 15.47 -10.08 1.73
N ASN A 113 15.66 -9.93 3.04
CA ASN A 113 15.66 -11.05 3.98
C ASN A 113 14.26 -11.62 4.23
N ILE A 114 13.23 -10.81 4.10
CA ILE A 114 11.82 -11.22 4.31
C ILE A 114 11.11 -11.64 3.03
N ARG A 115 11.72 -11.41 1.87
CA ARG A 115 11.11 -11.70 0.57
C ARG A 115 12.02 -12.57 -0.28
N THR A 116 11.55 -13.79 -0.56
CA THR A 116 12.20 -14.63 -1.57
C THR A 116 11.90 -14.11 -2.95
N TYR A 117 12.94 -13.81 -3.72
CA TYR A 117 12.82 -13.39 -5.11
C TYR A 117 12.25 -14.53 -5.98
N ARG A 118 11.34 -14.16 -6.86
CA ARG A 118 10.77 -15.04 -7.88
C ARG A 118 10.64 -14.26 -9.18
N ALA A 119 11.33 -14.67 -10.23
CA ALA A 119 11.36 -13.95 -11.50
C ALA A 119 9.97 -13.76 -12.11
N ASP A 120 9.13 -14.80 -12.06
CA ASP A 120 7.76 -14.77 -12.58
C ASP A 120 6.85 -13.71 -11.91
N ARG A 121 7.16 -13.36 -10.68
CA ARG A 121 6.42 -12.36 -9.90
C ARG A 121 7.11 -10.99 -9.86
N ASP A 122 8.43 -10.99 -9.70
CA ASP A 122 9.18 -9.79 -9.34
C ASP A 122 9.69 -9.03 -10.58
N GLU A 123 9.67 -9.68 -11.75
CA GLU A 123 10.00 -9.10 -13.07
C GLU A 123 8.74 -8.96 -13.95
N MET A 124 7.56 -9.07 -13.39
CA MET A 124 6.35 -8.93 -14.18
C MET A 124 6.22 -7.52 -14.77
N ILE A 125 5.84 -7.47 -16.02
CA ILE A 125 5.36 -6.26 -16.68
C ILE A 125 3.85 -6.40 -16.78
N MET A 126 3.13 -5.57 -16.05
CA MET A 126 1.67 -5.68 -15.90
C MET A 126 0.95 -4.60 -16.69
N MET A 127 -0.07 -4.99 -17.41
CA MET A 127 -1.12 -4.12 -17.94
C MET A 127 -2.40 -4.31 -17.12
N ASN A 128 -3.03 -3.21 -16.74
CA ASN A 128 -4.26 -3.21 -15.96
C ASN A 128 -5.37 -2.48 -16.72
N THR A 129 -6.61 -2.93 -16.65
CA THR A 129 -7.74 -2.28 -17.33
C THR A 129 -8.25 -1.04 -16.62
N TRP A 130 -7.80 -0.73 -15.41
CA TRP A 130 -8.10 0.51 -14.70
C TRP A 130 -7.39 1.71 -15.33
N GLY A 131 -7.80 2.90 -15.02
CA GLY A 131 -7.15 4.12 -15.46
C GLY A 131 -8.03 5.00 -16.33
N ASP A 132 -7.54 5.38 -17.49
CA ASP A 132 -8.15 6.36 -18.38
C ASP A 132 -9.47 5.92 -19.03
N ARG A 133 -9.94 4.74 -18.75
CA ARG A 133 -11.01 4.11 -19.52
C ARG A 133 -12.39 4.24 -18.92
N SER A 134 -12.51 4.77 -17.72
CA SER A 134 -13.76 4.98 -16.96
C SER A 134 -14.75 3.85 -17.15
N GLN A 135 -14.52 2.67 -16.78
CA GLN A 135 -14.64 1.85 -17.58
C GLN A 135 -15.07 0.51 -17.29
N ASP A 136 -15.71 0.29 -16.14
CA ASP A 136 -16.51 -0.86 -15.90
C ASP A 136 -17.52 -1.17 -17.03
N SER A 137 -18.04 -0.17 -17.72
CA SER A 137 -18.92 -0.39 -18.87
C SER A 137 -18.22 -0.97 -20.11
N LYS A 138 -16.92 -0.70 -20.27
CA LYS A 138 -16.16 -1.17 -21.43
C LYS A 138 -15.39 -2.45 -21.17
N VAL A 139 -15.22 -2.84 -19.92
CA VAL A 139 -14.54 -4.08 -19.53
C VAL A 139 -15.45 -5.26 -19.79
N ASN A 140 -15.22 -5.92 -20.91
CA ASN A 140 -15.95 -7.12 -21.35
C ASN A 140 -15.02 -8.07 -22.09
N GLU A 141 -15.50 -9.30 -22.40
CA GLU A 141 -14.70 -10.33 -23.03
C GLU A 141 -14.05 -9.86 -24.33
N SER A 142 -14.83 -9.27 -25.24
CA SER A 142 -14.30 -8.81 -26.53
C SER A 142 -13.20 -7.76 -26.39
N PHE A 143 -13.37 -6.82 -25.48
CA PHE A 143 -12.34 -5.82 -25.16
C PHE A 143 -11.09 -6.49 -24.59
N CYS A 144 -11.27 -7.33 -23.55
CA CYS A 144 -10.15 -7.99 -22.90
C CYS A 144 -9.33 -8.86 -23.86
N LEU A 145 -9.98 -9.61 -24.73
CA LEU A 145 -9.27 -10.44 -25.73
C LEU A 145 -8.43 -9.61 -26.69
N LYS A 146 -8.94 -8.47 -27.16
CA LYS A 146 -8.17 -7.56 -28.03
C LYS A 146 -6.97 -6.95 -27.30
N GLU A 147 -7.18 -6.53 -26.05
CA GLU A 147 -6.08 -5.93 -25.26
C GLU A 147 -5.05 -6.98 -24.86
N LEU A 148 -5.44 -8.22 -24.57
CA LEU A 148 -4.52 -9.33 -24.33
C LEU A 148 -3.63 -9.61 -25.53
N GLU A 149 -4.19 -9.63 -26.75
CA GLU A 149 -3.41 -9.81 -27.97
C GLU A 149 -2.38 -8.69 -28.18
N ARG A 150 -2.79 -7.44 -27.93
CA ARG A 150 -1.88 -6.27 -28.01
C ARG A 150 -0.81 -6.31 -26.94
N ALA A 151 -1.19 -6.64 -25.70
CA ALA A 151 -0.28 -6.78 -24.58
C ALA A 151 0.80 -7.84 -24.86
N ALA A 152 0.41 -9.00 -25.40
CA ALA A 152 1.34 -10.06 -25.76
C ALA A 152 2.35 -9.60 -26.82
N ARG A 153 1.91 -8.85 -27.84
CA ARG A 153 2.81 -8.27 -28.85
C ARG A 153 3.80 -7.26 -28.29
N LEU A 154 3.45 -6.58 -27.21
CA LEU A 154 4.30 -5.61 -26.50
C LEU A 154 5.23 -6.26 -25.47
N GLY A 155 5.17 -7.58 -25.28
CA GLY A 155 5.97 -8.28 -24.27
C GLY A 155 5.43 -8.09 -22.83
N ILE A 156 4.18 -7.67 -22.67
CA ILE A 156 3.50 -7.64 -21.39
C ILE A 156 3.31 -9.06 -20.89
N THR A 157 3.77 -9.35 -19.68
CA THR A 157 3.76 -10.70 -19.12
C THR A 157 2.49 -11.02 -18.33
N HIS A 158 1.84 -9.99 -17.78
CA HIS A 158 0.65 -10.14 -16.95
C HIS A 158 -0.42 -9.13 -17.36
N PHE A 159 -1.65 -9.60 -17.43
CA PHE A 159 -2.81 -8.76 -17.71
C PHE A 159 -3.81 -8.86 -16.56
N GLN A 160 -4.14 -7.74 -15.95
CA GLN A 160 -5.09 -7.67 -14.86
C GLN A 160 -6.40 -7.04 -15.34
N ILE A 161 -7.49 -7.78 -15.20
CA ILE A 161 -8.83 -7.22 -15.36
C ILE A 161 -9.23 -6.62 -14.02
N ASP A 162 -9.36 -5.31 -13.97
CA ASP A 162 -9.78 -4.54 -12.81
C ASP A 162 -11.30 -4.39 -12.74
N ASP A 163 -11.81 -3.51 -11.88
CA ASP A 163 -13.23 -3.29 -11.64
C ASP A 163 -14.05 -3.20 -12.94
N GLY A 164 -15.26 -3.72 -12.91
CA GLY A 164 -16.16 -3.74 -14.06
C GLY A 164 -16.40 -5.12 -14.71
N TRP A 165 -15.67 -6.18 -14.29
CA TRP A 165 -15.88 -7.54 -14.75
C TRP A 165 -17.02 -8.24 -14.02
N GLN A 166 -17.31 -7.81 -12.80
CA GLN A 166 -18.24 -8.44 -11.89
C GLN A 166 -19.69 -7.94 -12.08
N ILE A 167 -20.65 -8.72 -11.56
CA ILE A 167 -22.08 -8.36 -11.51
C ILE A 167 -22.28 -7.14 -10.59
N GLY A 168 -21.55 -7.09 -9.46
CA GLY A 168 -21.65 -6.00 -8.49
C GLY A 168 -21.16 -4.68 -9.05
N LYS A 169 -21.80 -3.59 -8.62
CA LYS A 169 -21.48 -2.24 -9.10
C LYS A 169 -20.92 -1.38 -7.96
N SER A 170 -19.69 -0.95 -8.12
CA SER A 170 -19.01 -0.10 -7.16
C SER A 170 -19.40 1.38 -7.34
N PRO A 171 -19.06 2.26 -6.39
CA PRO A 171 -19.19 3.71 -6.58
C PRO A 171 -18.40 4.25 -7.77
N ASN A 172 -17.37 3.52 -8.20
CA ASN A 172 -16.54 3.87 -9.35
C ASN A 172 -17.18 3.47 -10.69
N SER A 173 -18.32 2.77 -10.65
CA SER A 173 -19.08 2.45 -11.85
C SER A 173 -19.62 3.72 -12.50
N ALA A 174 -19.13 4.05 -13.69
CA ALA A 174 -19.57 5.21 -14.43
C ALA A 174 -21.05 5.11 -14.86
N VAL A 175 -21.59 3.90 -14.97
CA VAL A 175 -22.91 3.64 -15.55
C VAL A 175 -23.99 3.44 -14.49
N ALA A 176 -23.66 2.90 -13.34
CA ALA A 176 -24.68 2.34 -12.46
C ALA A 176 -24.75 2.92 -11.06
N ARG A 177 -23.90 3.87 -10.71
CA ARG A 177 -23.86 4.52 -9.39
C ARG A 177 -24.03 3.54 -8.24
N GLY A 178 -23.14 2.55 -8.17
CA GLY A 178 -23.17 1.51 -7.16
C GLY A 178 -22.82 2.02 -5.75
N SER A 179 -22.91 1.12 -4.78
CA SER A 179 -22.52 1.41 -3.40
C SER A 179 -21.74 0.23 -2.83
N PHE A 180 -20.66 0.51 -2.11
CA PHE A 180 -19.92 -0.52 -1.38
C PHE A 180 -20.75 -1.23 -0.29
N LYS A 181 -21.84 -0.62 0.15
CA LYS A 181 -22.76 -1.29 1.08
C LYS A 181 -23.36 -2.58 0.51
N ASN A 182 -23.43 -2.70 -0.81
CA ASN A 182 -23.98 -3.87 -1.48
C ASN A 182 -23.01 -5.05 -1.54
N ILE A 183 -21.72 -4.85 -1.31
CA ILE A 183 -20.71 -5.92 -1.33
C ILE A 183 -21.07 -7.05 -0.38
N TRP A 184 -21.46 -6.69 0.86
CA TRP A 184 -21.74 -7.65 1.92
C TRP A 184 -23.12 -8.32 1.82
N ASN A 185 -24.04 -7.67 1.15
CA ASN A 185 -25.43 -8.13 1.04
C ASN A 185 -25.73 -8.86 -0.25
N ASN A 186 -24.85 -8.79 -1.24
CA ASN A 186 -25.02 -9.44 -2.52
C ASN A 186 -24.03 -10.60 -2.68
N LYS A 187 -24.52 -11.84 -2.57
CA LYS A 187 -23.69 -13.05 -2.72
C LYS A 187 -23.05 -13.19 -4.11
N ASP A 188 -23.62 -12.55 -5.10
CA ASP A 188 -23.16 -12.62 -6.48
C ASP A 188 -22.30 -11.42 -6.89
N TYR A 189 -22.01 -10.52 -5.95
CA TYR A 189 -21.25 -9.29 -6.23
C TYR A 189 -19.97 -9.57 -7.00
N TRP A 190 -19.18 -10.54 -6.58
CA TRP A 190 -17.89 -10.90 -7.15
C TRP A 190 -17.95 -12.06 -8.15
N LYS A 191 -19.09 -12.30 -8.77
CA LYS A 191 -19.20 -13.24 -9.89
C LYS A 191 -19.00 -12.51 -11.22
N PRO A 192 -18.42 -13.17 -12.24
CA PRO A 192 -18.35 -12.60 -13.59
C PRO A 192 -19.76 -12.24 -14.09
N ASP A 193 -19.87 -11.08 -14.70
CA ASP A 193 -21.13 -10.66 -15.33
C ASP A 193 -21.35 -11.48 -16.61
N PRO A 194 -22.41 -12.32 -16.69
CA PRO A 194 -22.63 -13.20 -17.83
C PRO A 194 -23.00 -12.46 -19.12
N GLN A 195 -23.40 -11.19 -19.03
CA GLN A 195 -23.62 -10.34 -20.21
C GLN A 195 -22.30 -9.84 -20.79
N LYS A 196 -21.30 -9.60 -19.93
CA LYS A 196 -19.97 -9.14 -20.33
C LYS A 196 -19.04 -10.30 -20.70
N TYR A 197 -19.21 -11.44 -20.05
CA TYR A 197 -18.39 -12.64 -20.18
C TYR A 197 -19.31 -13.87 -20.38
N PRO A 198 -19.78 -14.08 -21.61
CA PRO A 198 -20.79 -15.12 -21.89
C PRO A 198 -20.21 -16.54 -21.96
N ARG A 199 -18.87 -16.72 -21.91
CA ARG A 199 -18.19 -18.05 -22.02
C ARG A 199 -17.61 -18.52 -20.70
#